data_885ed6e2d54c3ef7bd84631d90901e1b
#
_entry.id   885ed6e2d54c3ef7bd84631d90901e1b
#
_cell.length_a   1.000
_cell.length_b   1.000
_cell.length_c   1.000
_cell.angle_alpha   90.00
_cell.angle_beta   90.00
_cell.angle_gamma   90.00
#
_symmetry.space_group_name_H-M   'P 1'
#
loop_
_entity.id
_entity.type
_entity.pdbx_description
1 polymer ?
#
loop_
_entity_poly.entity_id
_entity_poly.type
_entity_poly.pdbx_seq_one_letter_code
_entity_poly.pdbx_strand_id
1 'polypeptide(L)'
;MFYIYIIYSENSDLFYIGHSANPQKRLEQHNQNDTDKFTGKHLNWEMKAIFEVSVNKGDADKIEKFLKKQKSRNLIIKLIDPTFVPSGKLAQLVRVPHVRDLPEGRWFKSSRGS
;
A
#
# COMPACT_ATOMS: atom_id res chain seq x y z
N MET A 1 -11.67 7.73 -6.15
CA MET A 1 -10.65 7.97 -5.12
C MET A 1 -9.46 7.08 -5.36
N PHE A 2 -8.28 7.65 -5.28
CA PHE A 2 -7.04 6.88 -5.39
C PHE A 2 -6.37 6.77 -4.04
N TYR A 3 -5.70 5.64 -3.83
CA TYR A 3 -5.09 5.29 -2.56
C TYR A 3 -3.61 5.01 -2.76
N ILE A 4 -2.82 5.32 -1.74
CA ILE A 4 -1.46 4.81 -1.62
C ILE A 4 -1.54 3.59 -0.72
N TYR A 5 -0.91 2.50 -1.13
CA TYR A 5 -0.89 1.30 -0.31
C TYR A 5 0.56 0.83 -0.12
N ILE A 6 0.78 0.19 1.02
CA ILE A 6 2.08 -0.38 1.35
C ILE A 6 1.86 -1.86 1.64
N ILE A 7 2.57 -2.71 0.91
CA ILE A 7 2.52 -4.14 1.11
C ILE A 7 3.90 -4.66 1.48
N TYR A 8 3.93 -5.79 2.12
CA TYR A 8 5.16 -6.38 2.64
C TYR A 8 5.18 -7.87 2.31
N SER A 9 6.33 -8.35 1.86
CA SER A 9 6.55 -9.78 1.64
C SER A 9 7.47 -10.29 2.74
N GLU A 10 6.91 -11.09 3.63
CA GLU A 10 7.66 -11.63 4.74
C GLU A 10 8.79 -12.55 4.27
N ASN A 11 8.51 -13.33 3.25
CA ASN A 11 9.52 -14.27 2.73
C ASN A 11 10.76 -13.56 2.21
N SER A 12 10.58 -12.38 1.66
CA SER A 12 11.68 -11.64 1.05
C SER A 12 12.12 -10.44 1.88
N ASP A 13 11.37 -10.12 2.95
CA ASP A 13 11.63 -8.96 3.79
C ASP A 13 11.70 -7.67 2.97
N LEU A 14 10.71 -7.49 2.12
CA LEU A 14 10.65 -6.34 1.22
C LEU A 14 9.31 -5.63 1.32
N PHE A 15 9.36 -4.31 1.23
CA PHE A 15 8.17 -3.46 1.12
C PHE A 15 7.97 -3.00 -0.31
N TYR A 16 6.71 -2.83 -0.69
CA TYR A 16 6.37 -2.25 -1.98
C TYR A 16 5.30 -1.19 -1.77
N ILE A 17 5.49 -0.05 -2.41
CA ILE A 17 4.54 1.07 -2.35
C ILE A 17 3.93 1.23 -3.72
N GLY A 18 2.60 1.36 -3.77
CA GLY A 18 1.91 1.58 -5.02
C GLY A 18 0.72 2.50 -4.83
N HIS A 19 0.05 2.82 -5.93
CA HIS A 19 -1.22 3.53 -5.87
C HIS A 19 -2.24 2.83 -6.74
N SER A 20 -3.50 2.95 -6.37
CA SER A 20 -4.57 2.28 -7.10
C SER A 20 -5.92 2.83 -6.64
N ALA A 21 -6.91 2.76 -7.52
CA ALA A 21 -8.28 3.02 -7.14
C ALA A 21 -8.88 1.82 -6.42
N ASN A 22 -8.24 0.65 -6.52
CA ASN A 22 -8.71 -0.58 -5.87
C ASN A 22 -7.51 -1.34 -5.32
N PRO A 23 -7.02 -0.95 -4.12
CA PRO A 23 -5.83 -1.58 -3.56
C PRO A 23 -5.97 -3.07 -3.33
N GLN A 24 -7.17 -3.54 -2.97
CA GLN A 24 -7.36 -4.97 -2.75
C GLN A 24 -7.11 -5.77 -4.01
N LYS A 25 -7.65 -5.30 -5.12
CA LYS A 25 -7.45 -5.99 -6.40
C LYS A 25 -5.97 -6.00 -6.78
N ARG A 26 -5.28 -4.90 -6.53
CA ARG A 26 -3.85 -4.84 -6.82
C ARG A 26 -3.06 -5.81 -5.95
N LEU A 27 -3.45 -5.93 -4.68
CA LEU A 27 -2.80 -6.91 -3.81
C LEU A 27 -2.96 -8.32 -4.35
N GLU A 28 -4.17 -8.66 -4.80
CA GLU A 28 -4.40 -9.97 -5.39
C GLU A 28 -3.55 -10.19 -6.62
N GLN A 29 -3.45 -9.16 -7.47
CA GLN A 29 -2.63 -9.26 -8.67
C GLN A 29 -1.15 -9.46 -8.34
N HIS A 30 -0.65 -8.73 -7.36
CA HIS A 30 0.74 -8.91 -6.93
C HIS A 30 1.00 -10.34 -6.47
N ASN A 31 0.04 -10.93 -5.76
CA ASN A 31 0.20 -12.29 -5.27
C ASN A 31 -0.05 -13.36 -6.31
N GLN A 32 -0.65 -12.99 -7.44
CA GLN A 32 -0.90 -13.93 -8.53
C GLN A 32 0.22 -13.96 -9.57
N ASN A 33 1.25 -13.14 -9.37
CA ASN A 33 2.42 -13.15 -10.24
C ASN A 33 2.10 -12.75 -11.69
N ASP A 34 1.14 -11.86 -11.85
CA ASP A 34 0.71 -11.47 -13.21
C ASP A 34 0.74 -9.97 -13.43
N THR A 35 1.38 -9.19 -12.57
CA THR A 35 1.38 -7.74 -12.74
C THR A 35 2.71 -7.24 -13.25
N ASP A 36 3.75 -7.27 -12.44
CA ASP A 36 5.05 -6.81 -12.89
C ASP A 36 6.11 -7.77 -12.39
N LYS A 37 7.31 -7.57 -12.94
CA LYS A 37 8.39 -8.52 -12.67
C LYS A 37 8.86 -8.48 -11.23
N PHE A 38 8.78 -7.32 -10.60
CA PHE A 38 9.29 -7.20 -9.25
C PHE A 38 8.39 -7.93 -8.24
N THR A 39 7.10 -7.55 -8.21
CA THR A 39 6.19 -8.15 -7.23
C THR A 39 5.88 -9.60 -7.56
N GLY A 40 5.95 -9.98 -8.83
CA GLY A 40 5.74 -11.36 -9.21
C GLY A 40 6.82 -12.30 -8.72
N LYS A 41 8.02 -11.80 -8.52
CA LYS A 41 9.12 -12.60 -7.97
C LYS A 41 8.97 -12.84 -6.48
N HIS A 42 8.29 -11.92 -5.79
CA HIS A 42 8.19 -11.95 -4.34
C HIS A 42 6.71 -12.09 -3.99
N LEU A 43 6.27 -13.31 -3.77
CA LEU A 43 4.87 -13.57 -3.45
C LEU A 43 4.60 -13.46 -1.96
N ASN A 44 3.36 -13.70 -1.57
CA ASN A 44 2.93 -13.62 -0.18
C ASN A 44 2.97 -12.21 0.37
N TRP A 45 2.48 -11.28 -0.46
CA TRP A 45 2.36 -9.89 -0.03
C TRP A 45 1.20 -9.71 0.92
N GLU A 46 1.43 -8.93 1.97
CA GLU A 46 0.40 -8.56 2.93
C GLU A 46 0.20 -7.05 2.91
N MET A 47 -1.05 -6.63 3.05
CA MET A 47 -1.36 -5.20 3.14
C MET A 47 -0.99 -4.69 4.52
N LYS A 48 -0.13 -3.68 4.58
CA LYS A 48 0.31 -3.09 5.84
C LYS A 48 -0.31 -1.74 6.12
N ALA A 49 -0.57 -0.95 5.08
CA ALA A 49 -1.20 0.36 5.27
C ALA A 49 -1.87 0.80 3.98
N ILE A 50 -2.95 1.55 4.12
CA ILE A 50 -3.67 2.17 3.00
C ILE A 50 -3.98 3.60 3.41
N PHE A 51 -3.77 4.52 2.47
CA PHE A 51 -4.07 5.93 2.68
C PHE A 51 -4.92 6.44 1.52
N GLU A 52 -6.00 7.16 1.84
CA GLU A 52 -6.72 7.92 0.82
C GLU A 52 -5.90 9.13 0.43
N VAL A 53 -5.89 9.46 -0.84
CA VAL A 53 -5.11 10.58 -1.32
C VAL A 53 -5.99 11.60 -2.04
N SER A 54 -6.59 11.22 -3.17
CA SER A 54 -7.23 12.18 -4.05
C SER A 54 -8.12 11.46 -5.05
N VAL A 55 -9.05 12.21 -5.66
CA VAL A 55 -9.79 11.69 -6.81
C VAL A 55 -8.94 11.76 -8.08
N ASN A 56 -7.80 12.43 -8.02
CA ASN A 56 -6.88 12.57 -9.14
C ASN A 56 -5.78 11.52 -9.06
N LYS A 57 -5.66 10.74 -10.14
CA LYS A 57 -4.59 9.77 -10.23
C LYS A 57 -3.21 10.42 -10.18
N GLY A 58 -3.08 11.60 -10.78
CA GLY A 58 -1.81 12.32 -10.80
C GLY A 58 -1.27 12.64 -9.43
N ASP A 59 -2.17 12.98 -8.49
CA ASP A 59 -1.75 13.27 -7.12
C ASP A 59 -1.19 12.03 -6.45
N ALA A 60 -1.86 10.89 -6.63
CA ALA A 60 -1.39 9.64 -6.05
C ALA A 60 -0.05 9.22 -6.66
N ASP A 61 0.10 9.40 -7.96
CA ASP A 61 1.34 9.08 -8.64
C ASP A 61 2.51 9.91 -8.10
N LYS A 62 2.27 11.20 -7.89
CA LYS A 62 3.30 12.09 -7.34
C LYS A 62 3.74 11.65 -5.94
N ILE A 63 2.79 11.29 -5.11
CA ILE A 63 3.11 10.85 -3.75
C ILE A 63 3.85 9.53 -3.78
N GLU A 64 3.42 8.60 -4.62
CA GLU A 64 4.14 7.34 -4.75
C GLU A 64 5.58 7.57 -5.16
N LYS A 65 5.80 8.41 -6.17
CA LYS A 65 7.15 8.69 -6.62
C LYS A 65 7.97 9.38 -5.54
N PHE A 66 7.36 10.28 -4.81
CA PHE A 66 8.06 10.94 -3.71
C PHE A 66 8.51 9.93 -2.67
N LEU A 67 7.62 9.02 -2.27
CA LEU A 67 7.94 8.02 -1.27
C LEU A 67 9.05 7.09 -1.74
N LYS A 68 9.00 6.64 -2.99
CA LYS A 68 10.01 5.76 -3.53
C LYS A 68 11.36 6.44 -3.64
N LYS A 69 11.35 7.73 -3.93
CA LYS A 69 12.57 8.51 -4.07
C LYS A 69 13.32 8.66 -2.75
N GLN A 70 12.61 8.62 -1.63
CA GLN A 70 13.25 8.73 -0.31
C GLN A 70 14.15 7.54 -0.02
N LYS A 71 13.85 6.38 -0.56
CA LYS A 71 14.62 5.15 -0.35
C LYS A 71 14.86 4.90 1.13
N SER A 72 13.83 5.17 1.94
CA SER A 72 13.95 5.11 3.39
C SER A 72 13.02 4.05 3.94
N ARG A 73 13.59 2.95 4.39
CA ARG A 73 12.82 1.90 5.07
C ARG A 73 12.23 2.43 6.37
N ASN A 74 12.96 3.31 7.05
CA ASN A 74 12.45 3.90 8.30
C ASN A 74 11.19 4.70 8.07
N LEU A 75 11.11 5.44 6.96
CA LEU A 75 9.91 6.19 6.63
C LEU A 75 8.74 5.24 6.39
N ILE A 76 8.97 4.13 5.70
CA ILE A 76 7.92 3.15 5.45
C ILE A 76 7.43 2.57 6.77
N ILE A 77 8.34 2.22 7.66
CA ILE A 77 7.98 1.67 8.97
C ILE A 77 7.15 2.67 9.75
N LYS A 78 7.49 3.95 9.69
CA LYS A 78 6.69 4.99 10.33
C LYS A 78 5.29 5.07 9.73
N LEU A 79 5.20 4.97 8.41
CA LEU A 79 3.89 5.06 7.74
C LEU A 79 2.97 3.91 8.10
N ILE A 80 3.51 2.72 8.33
CA ILE A 80 2.66 1.60 8.70
C ILE A 80 2.31 1.60 10.18
N ASP A 81 2.96 2.45 10.98
CA ASP A 81 2.63 2.61 12.40
C ASP A 81 1.33 3.41 12.51
N PRO A 82 0.27 2.85 13.10
CA PRO A 82 -1.02 3.55 13.17
C PRO A 82 -1.00 4.83 14.00
N THR A 83 0.02 5.02 14.82
CA THR A 83 0.12 6.23 15.65
C THR A 83 0.85 7.37 14.92
N PHE A 84 1.50 7.08 13.80
CA PHE A 84 2.22 8.11 13.07
C PHE A 84 1.27 8.96 12.24
N VAL A 85 1.43 10.27 12.32
CA VAL A 85 0.60 11.22 11.57
C VAL A 85 1.46 11.84 10.47
N PRO A 86 1.15 11.56 9.20
CA PRO A 86 1.92 12.16 8.10
C PRO A 86 1.81 13.68 8.10
N SER A 87 2.90 14.35 7.74
CA SER A 87 2.94 15.81 7.72
C SER A 87 3.80 16.27 6.56
N GLY A 88 3.88 17.59 6.36
CA GLY A 88 4.66 18.16 5.27
C GLY A 88 4.10 17.73 3.93
N LYS A 89 4.95 17.21 3.07
CA LYS A 89 4.54 16.76 1.74
C LYS A 89 3.61 15.56 1.78
N LEU A 90 3.56 14.87 2.91
CA LEU A 90 2.70 13.68 3.08
C LEU A 90 1.41 13.99 3.83
N ALA A 91 1.15 15.26 4.14
CA ALA A 91 -0.02 15.64 4.93
C ALA A 91 -1.34 15.28 4.24
N GLN A 92 -1.31 15.10 2.93
CA GLN A 92 -2.51 14.74 2.16
C GLN A 92 -2.89 13.27 2.32
N LEU A 93 -2.02 12.45 2.90
CA LEU A 93 -2.32 11.06 3.16
C LEU A 93 -3.28 10.94 4.34
N VAL A 94 -4.42 10.31 4.09
CA VAL A 94 -5.43 10.07 5.13
C VAL A 94 -5.49 8.57 5.38
N ARG A 95 -5.02 8.15 6.54
CA ARG A 95 -4.96 6.73 6.86
C ARG A 95 -6.35 6.10 6.92
N VAL A 96 -6.48 4.96 6.28
CA VAL A 96 -7.69 4.14 6.41
C VAL A 96 -7.52 3.33 7.71
N PRO A 97 -8.32 3.62 8.74
CA PRO A 97 -8.08 3.03 10.07
C PRO A 97 -8.18 1.51 10.08
N HIS A 98 -9.11 0.97 9.28
CA HIS A 98 -9.30 -0.47 9.18
C HIS A 98 -9.39 -0.84 7.72
N VAL A 99 -8.49 -1.71 7.29
CA VAL A 99 -8.49 -2.08 5.87
C VAL A 99 -9.80 -2.74 5.46
N ARG A 100 -10.47 -3.42 6.37
CA ARG A 100 -11.75 -4.07 6.06
C ARG A 100 -12.89 -3.09 5.90
N ASP A 101 -12.68 -1.80 6.21
CA ASP A 101 -13.69 -0.76 6.00
C ASP A 101 -13.72 -0.26 4.57
N LEU A 102 -12.84 -0.75 3.73
CA LEU A 102 -12.87 -0.43 2.30
C LEU A 102 -14.08 -1.11 1.66
N PRO A 103 -14.50 -0.64 0.49
CA PRO A 103 -15.70 -1.17 -0.14
C PRO A 103 -15.73 -2.69 -0.28
N GLU A 104 -14.61 -3.32 -0.60
CA GLU A 104 -14.55 -4.77 -0.69
C GLU A 104 -14.58 -5.45 0.66
N GLY A 105 -13.89 -4.88 1.62
CA GLY A 105 -13.93 -5.36 2.99
C GLY A 105 -13.46 -6.75 3.24
N ARG A 106 -12.63 -7.31 2.35
CA ARG A 106 -12.24 -8.71 2.44
C ARG A 106 -10.76 -8.94 2.62
N TRP A 107 -10.05 -7.91 3.01
CA TRP A 107 -8.61 -7.97 3.15
C TRP A 107 -8.16 -9.07 4.08
N PHE A 108 -8.81 -9.13 5.24
CA PHE A 108 -8.40 -10.08 6.24
C PHE A 108 -8.71 -11.50 5.87
N LYS A 109 -9.83 -11.70 5.18
CA LYS A 109 -10.18 -13.04 4.77
C LYS A 109 -9.15 -13.60 3.83
N SER A 110 -8.76 -12.81 2.84
CA SER A 110 -7.81 -13.30 1.86
C SER A 110 -6.43 -13.44 2.48
N SER A 111 -6.02 -12.52 3.31
CA SER A 111 -4.68 -12.59 3.88
C SER A 111 -4.55 -13.71 4.89
N ARG A 112 -5.64 -14.09 5.52
CA ARG A 112 -5.54 -15.19 6.46
C ARG A 112 -5.56 -16.54 5.81
N GLY A 113 -6.22 -16.65 4.68
CA GLY A 113 -6.38 -17.94 4.07
C GLY A 113 -7.01 -18.93 5.04
N SER A 114 -7.51 -18.42 6.07
CA SER A 114 -7.97 -19.27 7.14
C SER A 114 -9.40 -19.01 7.42
#